data_17ef87e1ea961a6c293e4c710345935a
#
_entry.id   17ef87e1ea961a6c293e4c710345935a
#
_cell.length_a   1.000
_cell.length_b   1.000
_cell.length_c   1.000
_cell.angle_alpha   90.00
_cell.angle_beta   90.00
_cell.angle_gamma   90.00
#
_symmetry.space_group_name_H-M   'P 1'
#
loop_
_entity.id
_entity.type
_entity.pdbx_description
1 polymer ?
#
loop_
_entity_poly.entity_id
_entity_poly.type
_entity_poly.pdbx_seq_one_letter_code
_entity_poly.pdbx_strand_id
1 'polypeptide(L)'
;IAGFPTETEEMFLNTVKIVHECDLTFLHVFPFSPRTGTPAARMPQVDKKIIKQRAKILRNLGEKKLSEHFEKLKNKKINVIVEGNNKGRTDSFAKVSLNKEYPSGQMLNMIVTGKNQFGLTGKVIA
;
A
#
# COMPACT_ATOMS: atom_id res chain seq x y z
N ILE A 1 2.17 -0.35 12.43
CA ILE A 1 3.18 -1.01 13.29
C ILE A 1 2.59 -2.28 13.87
N ALA A 2 3.23 -3.42 13.63
CA ALA A 2 2.81 -4.71 14.17
C ALA A 2 3.68 -5.08 15.38
N GLY A 3 3.05 -5.54 16.46
CA GLY A 3 3.76 -6.05 17.62
C GLY A 3 4.25 -5.00 18.61
N PHE A 4 3.56 -3.86 18.70
CA PHE A 4 3.84 -2.88 19.75
C PHE A 4 3.74 -3.56 21.12
N PRO A 5 4.62 -3.23 22.11
CA PRO A 5 4.50 -3.77 23.46
C PRO A 5 3.08 -3.62 24.00
N THR A 6 2.53 -4.69 24.58
CA THR A 6 1.14 -4.79 25.04
C THR A 6 0.10 -5.14 23.98
N GLU A 7 0.46 -5.19 22.68
CA GLU A 7 -0.49 -5.61 21.65
C GLU A 7 -0.93 -7.07 21.89
N THR A 8 -2.20 -7.26 22.22
CA THR A 8 -2.81 -8.59 22.34
C THR A 8 -3.27 -9.09 20.97
N GLU A 9 -3.60 -10.38 20.89
CA GLU A 9 -4.19 -10.96 19.68
C GLU A 9 -5.49 -10.25 19.28
N GLU A 10 -6.33 -9.90 20.26
CA GLU A 10 -7.56 -9.15 20.03
C GLU A 10 -7.28 -7.77 19.43
N MET A 11 -6.30 -7.04 19.94
CA MET A 11 -5.88 -5.75 19.42
C MET A 11 -5.37 -5.88 17.99
N PHE A 12 -4.59 -6.91 17.70
CA PHE A 12 -4.10 -7.17 16.35
C PHE A 12 -5.25 -7.49 15.38
N LEU A 13 -6.22 -8.30 15.80
CA LEU A 13 -7.41 -8.58 14.99
C LEU A 13 -8.24 -7.33 14.72
N ASN A 14 -8.30 -6.39 15.66
CA ASN A 14 -8.92 -5.08 15.43
C ASN A 14 -8.17 -4.27 14.37
N THR A 15 -6.85 -4.36 14.32
CA THR A 15 -6.05 -3.74 13.24
C THR A 15 -6.40 -4.34 11.88
N VAL A 16 -6.49 -5.66 11.78
CA VAL A 16 -6.93 -6.34 10.55
C VAL A 16 -8.34 -5.90 10.16
N LYS A 17 -9.24 -5.85 11.12
CA LYS A 17 -10.64 -5.46 10.91
C LYS A 17 -10.78 -4.04 10.34
N ILE A 18 -10.03 -3.07 10.86
CA ILE A 18 -10.09 -1.69 10.37
C ILE A 18 -9.64 -1.57 8.91
N VAL A 19 -8.70 -2.39 8.47
CA VAL A 19 -8.27 -2.42 7.06
C VAL A 19 -9.44 -2.80 6.16
N HIS A 20 -10.24 -3.78 6.56
CA HIS A 20 -11.43 -4.20 5.81
C HIS A 20 -12.56 -3.17 5.91
N GLU A 21 -12.86 -2.69 7.10
CA GLU A 21 -13.97 -1.74 7.32
C GLU A 21 -13.76 -0.41 6.60
N CYS A 22 -12.53 0.09 6.57
CA CYS A 22 -12.18 1.34 5.89
C CYS A 22 -11.75 1.14 4.43
N ASP A 23 -11.74 -0.09 3.94
CA ASP A 23 -11.29 -0.46 2.60
C ASP A 23 -9.92 0.16 2.26
N LEU A 24 -8.97 0.04 3.17
CA LEU A 24 -7.62 0.58 2.97
C LEU A 24 -6.90 -0.20 1.87
N THR A 25 -6.23 0.49 0.96
CA THR A 25 -5.59 -0.09 -0.21
C THR A 25 -4.08 -0.05 -0.18
N PHE A 26 -3.49 0.91 0.54
CA PHE A 26 -2.05 1.06 0.66
C PHE A 26 -1.64 0.93 2.12
N LEU A 27 -1.01 -0.20 2.46
CA LEU A 27 -0.49 -0.44 3.80
C LEU A 27 1.03 -0.33 3.80
N HIS A 28 1.56 0.45 4.74
CA HIS A 28 2.98 0.48 5.05
C HIS A 28 3.19 -0.24 6.38
N VAL A 29 3.61 -1.49 6.33
CA VAL A 29 3.69 -2.37 7.50
C VAL A 29 5.12 -2.45 8.00
N PHE A 30 5.31 -2.08 9.27
CA PHE A 30 6.60 -2.19 9.96
C PHE A 30 6.44 -3.05 11.21
N PRO A 31 7.32 -4.04 11.43
CA PRO A 31 7.40 -4.71 12.72
C PRO A 31 7.89 -3.71 13.76
N PHE A 32 7.33 -3.78 14.98
CA PHE A 32 7.83 -2.94 16.05
C PHE A 32 9.31 -3.24 16.32
N SER A 33 10.10 -2.21 16.48
CA SER A 33 11.52 -2.27 16.83
C SER A 33 11.80 -1.34 18.00
N PRO A 34 12.25 -1.85 19.16
CA PRO A 34 12.53 -1.01 20.31
C PRO A 34 13.68 -0.05 20.01
N ARG A 35 13.51 1.21 20.37
CA ARG A 35 14.55 2.25 20.23
C ARG A 35 15.03 2.65 21.61
N THR A 36 16.33 2.59 21.83
CA THR A 36 16.97 2.98 23.09
C THR A 36 16.52 4.38 23.53
N GLY A 37 16.18 4.52 24.81
CA GLY A 37 15.75 5.78 25.39
C GLY A 37 14.25 6.07 25.29
N THR A 38 13.46 5.20 24.64
CA THR A 38 12.01 5.37 24.55
C THR A 38 11.29 4.60 25.66
N PRO A 39 10.11 5.09 26.12
CA PRO A 39 9.28 4.32 27.05
C PRO A 39 8.92 2.93 26.52
N ALA A 40 8.59 2.81 25.25
CA ALA A 40 8.21 1.53 24.64
C ALA A 40 9.34 0.50 24.68
N ALA A 41 10.60 0.91 24.60
CA ALA A 41 11.75 0.01 24.71
C ALA A 41 11.88 -0.62 26.12
N ARG A 42 11.32 0.05 27.13
CA ARG A 42 11.34 -0.42 28.53
C ARG A 42 10.12 -1.25 28.93
N MET A 43 9.14 -1.36 28.03
CA MET A 43 7.94 -2.18 28.26
C MET A 43 8.23 -3.65 27.98
N PRO A 44 7.46 -4.60 28.56
CA PRO A 44 7.53 -6.00 28.17
C PRO A 44 7.28 -6.14 26.66
N GLN A 45 8.23 -6.75 25.95
CA GLN A 45 8.17 -6.88 24.50
C GLN A 45 7.30 -8.08 24.09
N VAL A 46 6.61 -7.95 22.97
CA VAL A 46 5.96 -9.08 22.31
C VAL A 46 7.03 -10.00 21.73
N ASP A 47 6.78 -11.30 21.75
CA ASP A 47 7.69 -12.30 21.16
C ASP A 47 8.01 -11.95 19.69
N LYS A 48 9.29 -12.00 19.33
CA LYS A 48 9.76 -11.65 17.99
C LYS A 48 9.11 -12.47 16.89
N LYS A 49 8.80 -13.74 17.15
CA LYS A 49 8.12 -14.61 16.18
C LYS A 49 6.69 -14.14 15.93
N ILE A 50 6.01 -13.69 16.98
CA ILE A 50 4.64 -13.14 16.88
C ILE A 50 4.66 -11.82 16.12
N ILE A 51 5.61 -10.93 16.40
CA ILE A 51 5.77 -9.66 15.67
C ILE A 51 5.97 -9.93 14.18
N LYS A 52 6.87 -10.83 13.84
CA LYS A 52 7.15 -11.21 12.45
C LYS A 52 5.93 -11.78 11.74
N GLN A 53 5.19 -12.66 12.42
CA GLN A 53 3.97 -13.27 11.90
C GLN A 53 2.88 -12.22 11.66
N ARG A 54 2.67 -11.31 12.60
CA ARG A 54 1.68 -10.23 12.47
C ARG A 54 2.03 -9.28 11.33
N ALA A 55 3.30 -8.89 11.21
CA ALA A 55 3.75 -8.07 10.09
C ALA A 55 3.52 -8.76 8.74
N LYS A 56 3.78 -10.05 8.65
CA LYS A 56 3.53 -10.85 7.44
C LYS A 56 2.04 -10.90 7.08
N ILE A 57 1.18 -11.11 8.06
CA ILE A 57 -0.28 -11.13 7.85
C ILE A 57 -0.75 -9.78 7.28
N LEU A 58 -0.30 -8.67 7.86
CA LEU A 58 -0.68 -7.34 7.37
C LEU A 58 -0.11 -7.04 5.98
N ARG A 59 1.12 -7.45 5.68
CA ARG A 59 1.70 -7.29 4.33
C ARG A 59 0.92 -8.07 3.29
N ASN A 60 0.57 -9.32 3.57
CA ASN A 60 -0.23 -10.13 2.67
C ASN A 60 -1.62 -9.54 2.46
N LEU A 61 -2.24 -9.02 3.52
CA LEU A 61 -3.52 -8.31 3.44
C LEU A 61 -3.40 -7.05 2.57
N GLY A 62 -2.33 -6.28 2.74
CA GLY A 62 -2.05 -5.08 1.94
C GLY A 62 -1.89 -5.39 0.46
N GLU A 63 -1.15 -6.45 0.11
CA GLU A 63 -1.01 -6.91 -1.28
C GLU A 63 -2.36 -7.31 -1.89
N LYS A 64 -3.18 -8.03 -1.14
CA LYS A 64 -4.51 -8.44 -1.57
C LYS A 64 -5.41 -7.22 -1.80
N LYS A 65 -5.44 -6.28 -0.88
CA LYS A 65 -6.25 -5.05 -0.98
C LYS A 65 -5.82 -4.20 -2.17
N LEU A 66 -4.52 -4.09 -2.41
CA LEU A 66 -3.99 -3.34 -3.55
C LEU A 66 -4.37 -4.02 -4.88
N SER A 67 -4.25 -5.33 -4.95
CA SER A 67 -4.67 -6.10 -6.14
C SER A 67 -6.16 -5.93 -6.44
N GLU A 68 -7.01 -5.99 -5.43
CA GLU A 68 -8.46 -5.75 -5.57
C GLU A 68 -8.75 -4.33 -6.06
N HIS A 69 -8.02 -3.33 -5.55
CA HIS A 69 -8.14 -1.95 -6.01
C HIS A 69 -7.80 -1.82 -7.50
N PHE A 70 -6.71 -2.43 -7.95
CA PHE A 70 -6.30 -2.42 -9.34
C PHE A 70 -7.34 -3.09 -10.26
N GLU A 71 -7.91 -4.20 -9.84
CA GLU A 71 -8.98 -4.87 -10.59
C GLU A 71 -10.23 -3.98 -10.74
N LYS A 72 -10.58 -3.22 -9.70
CA LYS A 72 -11.69 -2.26 -9.76
C LYS A 72 -11.45 -1.12 -10.75
N LEU A 73 -10.18 -0.77 -11.02
CA LEU A 73 -9.81 0.30 -11.95
C LEU A 73 -9.73 -0.18 -13.40
N LYS A 74 -9.70 -1.47 -13.64
CA LYS A 74 -9.60 -2.03 -14.99
C LYS A 74 -10.75 -1.53 -15.88
N ASN A 75 -10.42 -1.11 -17.10
CA ASN A 75 -11.33 -0.53 -18.07
C ASN A 75 -11.93 0.83 -17.67
N LYS A 76 -11.45 1.43 -16.59
CA LYS A 76 -11.90 2.76 -16.17
C LYS A 76 -10.95 3.84 -16.67
N LYS A 77 -11.53 5.03 -16.88
CA LYS A 77 -10.79 6.25 -17.16
C LYS A 77 -10.26 6.82 -15.86
N ILE A 78 -8.97 7.11 -15.83
CA ILE A 78 -8.28 7.67 -14.66
C ILE A 78 -7.48 8.90 -15.06
N ASN A 79 -7.24 9.78 -14.11
CA ASN A 79 -6.30 10.90 -14.24
C ASN A 79 -4.96 10.46 -13.67
N VAL A 80 -3.89 10.80 -14.38
CA VAL A 80 -2.52 10.44 -13.99
C VAL A 80 -1.66 11.70 -14.03
N ILE A 81 -0.97 11.99 -12.94
CA ILE A 81 0.12 12.97 -12.95
C ILE A 81 1.43 12.26 -13.28
N VAL A 82 2.17 12.82 -14.23
CA VAL A 82 3.47 12.28 -14.64
C VAL A 82 4.53 12.65 -13.61
N GLU A 83 5.22 11.66 -13.08
CA GLU A 83 6.35 11.86 -12.15
C GLU A 83 7.71 11.87 -12.86
N GLY A 84 7.77 11.36 -14.08
CA GLY A 84 8.99 11.21 -14.88
C GLY A 84 9.41 9.75 -15.03
N ASN A 85 10.40 9.48 -15.90
CA ASN A 85 10.92 8.12 -16.14
C ASN A 85 9.83 7.09 -16.46
N ASN A 86 8.90 7.44 -17.32
CA ASN A 86 7.76 6.61 -17.72
C ASN A 86 6.87 6.17 -16.54
N LYS A 87 6.80 6.98 -15.49
CA LYS A 87 6.04 6.71 -14.28
C LYS A 87 5.08 7.85 -13.99
N GLY A 88 3.96 7.49 -13.39
CA GLY A 88 2.97 8.44 -12.95
C GLY A 88 2.17 7.91 -11.75
N ARG A 89 1.23 8.71 -11.30
CA ARG A 89 0.40 8.40 -10.15
C ARG A 89 -1.03 8.89 -10.37
N THR A 90 -1.98 8.07 -9.94
CA THR A 90 -3.40 8.43 -10.00
C THR A 90 -3.81 9.32 -8.83
N ASP A 91 -5.00 9.89 -8.91
CA ASP A 91 -5.64 10.61 -7.80
C ASP A 91 -5.91 9.72 -6.58
N SER A 92 -6.07 8.40 -6.77
CA SER A 92 -6.14 7.43 -5.68
C SER A 92 -4.77 6.92 -5.23
N PHE A 93 -3.69 7.59 -5.62
CA PHE A 93 -2.30 7.31 -5.27
C PHE A 93 -1.74 5.99 -5.82
N ALA A 94 -2.40 5.37 -6.79
CA ALA A 94 -1.90 4.18 -7.46
C ALA A 94 -0.75 4.53 -8.41
N LYS A 95 0.30 3.71 -8.39
CA LYS A 95 1.42 3.84 -9.32
C LYS A 95 0.99 3.44 -10.72
N VAL A 96 1.50 4.15 -11.72
CA VAL A 96 1.21 3.92 -13.14
C VAL A 96 2.52 3.78 -13.91
N SER A 97 2.58 2.77 -14.76
CA SER A 97 3.64 2.60 -15.74
C SER A 97 3.17 3.13 -17.10
N LEU A 98 3.90 4.10 -17.63
CA LEU A 98 3.58 4.74 -18.91
C LEU A 98 4.38 4.08 -20.04
N ASN A 99 3.78 3.99 -21.22
CA ASN A 99 4.39 3.33 -22.38
C ASN A 99 5.44 4.20 -23.11
N LYS A 100 5.49 5.48 -22.80
CA LYS A 100 6.50 6.43 -23.31
C LYS A 100 6.73 7.56 -22.31
N GLU A 101 7.74 8.35 -22.56
CA GLU A 101 8.01 9.53 -21.76
C GLU A 101 7.01 10.66 -22.04
N TYR A 102 6.64 11.34 -20.97
CA TYR A 102 5.85 12.57 -20.96
C TYR A 102 6.52 13.56 -20.01
N PRO A 103 6.33 14.85 -20.21
CA PRO A 103 6.87 15.87 -19.30
C PRO A 103 6.40 15.66 -17.86
N SER A 104 7.32 15.72 -16.91
CA SER A 104 6.99 15.67 -15.48
C SER A 104 6.02 16.78 -15.11
N GLY A 105 5.04 16.46 -14.29
CA GLY A 105 3.97 17.38 -13.89
C GLY A 105 2.80 17.45 -14.86
N GLN A 106 2.90 16.82 -16.03
CA GLN A 106 1.78 16.78 -16.98
C GLN A 106 0.65 15.89 -16.44
N MET A 107 -0.58 16.34 -16.62
CA MET A 107 -1.78 15.53 -16.36
C MET A 107 -2.19 14.80 -17.63
N LEU A 108 -2.41 13.50 -17.48
CA LEU A 108 -2.87 12.62 -18.55
C LEU A 108 -4.20 11.98 -18.19
N ASN A 109 -5.04 11.75 -19.19
CA ASN A 109 -6.18 10.85 -19.08
C ASN A 109 -5.80 9.50 -19.67
N MET A 110 -6.17 8.44 -18.99
CA MET A 110 -5.78 7.09 -19.35
C MET A 110 -6.91 6.10 -19.08
N ILE A 111 -7.03 5.10 -19.93
CA ILE A 111 -7.89 3.94 -19.65
C ILE A 111 -7.00 2.79 -19.17
N VAL A 112 -7.31 2.25 -17.99
CA VAL A 112 -6.57 1.14 -17.41
C VAL A 112 -6.83 -0.13 -18.21
N THR A 113 -5.79 -0.80 -18.67
CA THR A 113 -5.87 -2.08 -19.38
C THR A 113 -5.36 -3.27 -18.57
N GLY A 114 -4.56 -3.02 -17.55
CA GLY A 114 -3.98 -4.06 -16.71
C GLY A 114 -3.01 -3.51 -15.68
N LYS A 115 -2.09 -4.37 -15.28
CA LYS A 115 -1.03 -4.02 -14.33
C LYS A 115 0.26 -4.76 -14.67
N ASN A 116 1.39 -4.22 -14.23
CA ASN A 116 2.69 -4.88 -14.26
C ASN A 116 3.33 -4.86 -12.87
N GLN A 117 4.60 -5.22 -12.75
CA GLN A 117 5.32 -5.25 -11.48
C GLN A 117 5.41 -3.87 -10.81
N PHE A 118 5.38 -2.79 -11.59
CA PHE A 118 5.46 -1.43 -11.06
C PHE A 118 4.10 -0.89 -10.63
N GLY A 119 3.07 -1.09 -11.42
CA GLY A 119 1.73 -0.55 -11.14
C GLY A 119 0.74 -0.78 -12.28
N LEU A 120 -0.22 0.11 -12.39
CA LEU A 120 -1.22 0.08 -13.44
C LEU A 120 -0.59 0.34 -14.82
N THR A 121 -1.13 -0.31 -15.83
CA THR A 121 -0.82 -0.05 -17.24
C THR A 121 -2.09 0.36 -17.97
N GLY A 122 -1.95 1.09 -19.06
CA GLY A 122 -3.12 1.51 -19.80
C GLY A 122 -2.78 2.31 -21.04
N LYS A 123 -3.83 2.84 -21.66
CA LYS A 123 -3.78 3.63 -22.88
C LYS A 123 -4.06 5.07 -22.57
N VAL A 124 -3.12 5.95 -22.87
CA VAL A 124 -3.32 7.40 -22.76
C VAL A 124 -4.32 7.83 -23.82
N ILE A 125 -5.31 8.59 -23.41
CA ILE A 125 -6.33 9.20 -24.28
C ILE A 125 -6.16 10.72 -24.27
N ALA A 126 -6.45 11.32 -25.37
CA ALA A 126 -6.28 12.77 -25.52
C ALA A 126 -7.15 13.57 -24.53
#